data_c27810ed2239f348f536ce687e3a8c98
#
_entry.id   c27810ed2239f348f536ce687e3a8c98
#
_cell.length_a   1.000
_cell.length_b   1.000
_cell.length_c   1.000
_cell.angle_alpha   90.00
_cell.angle_beta   90.00
_cell.angle_gamma   90.00
#
_symmetry.space_group_name_H-M   'P 1'
#
loop_
_entity.id
_entity.type
_entity.pdbx_description
1 polymer ?
#
loop_
_entity_poly.entity_id
_entity_poly.type
_entity_poly.pdbx_seq_one_letter_code
_entity_poly.pdbx_strand_id
1 'polypeptide(L)'
;MKWIGCMFFILITLAYIWNVKDLFGKKQWFLAGLMFVLVLVTTVIIGFTLKWNALSMSLFSVATAKQYSIIFSMSFLCVWGLKVTVVLLCTIFHGVIGAHKKYNAENYEKISSITRVVGPGLLIVAKSVVSLAGVLMFSGLWLK
;
A
#
# COMPACT_ATOMS: atom_id res chain seq x y z
N MET A 1 5.16 -8.95 21.55
CA MET A 1 4.64 -7.72 20.90
C MET A 1 4.99 -7.61 19.42
N LYS A 2 6.18 -7.98 18.95
CA LYS A 2 6.57 -7.90 17.53
C LYS A 2 5.61 -8.66 16.58
N TRP A 3 5.22 -9.90 16.91
CA TRP A 3 4.29 -10.71 16.13
C TRP A 3 2.89 -10.08 15.99
N ILE A 4 2.37 -9.48 17.06
CA ILE A 4 1.05 -8.83 17.05
C ILE A 4 1.07 -7.64 16.10
N GLY A 5 2.10 -6.79 16.17
CA GLY A 5 2.25 -5.65 15.26
C GLY A 5 2.40 -6.10 13.80
N CYS A 6 3.22 -7.13 13.54
CA CYS A 6 3.39 -7.71 12.22
C CYS A 6 2.04 -8.18 11.63
N MET A 7 1.30 -9.01 12.37
CA MET A 7 0.00 -9.52 11.95
C MET A 7 -1.03 -8.41 11.73
N PHE A 8 -1.06 -7.41 12.62
CA PHE A 8 -1.95 -6.27 12.49
C PHE A 8 -1.75 -5.51 11.16
N PHE A 9 -0.49 -5.17 10.81
CA PHE A 9 -0.19 -4.47 9.56
C PHE A 9 -0.42 -5.35 8.33
N ILE A 10 -0.14 -6.65 8.40
CA ILE A 10 -0.47 -7.59 7.31
C ILE A 10 -1.97 -7.62 7.06
N LEU A 11 -2.79 -7.81 8.10
CA LEU A 11 -4.24 -7.89 7.96
C LEU A 11 -4.86 -6.59 7.42
N ILE A 12 -4.43 -5.43 7.93
CA ILE A 12 -4.88 -4.12 7.41
C ILE A 12 -4.50 -3.97 5.94
N THR A 13 -3.28 -4.32 5.57
CA THR A 13 -2.81 -4.20 4.19
C THR A 13 -3.59 -5.10 3.25
N LEU A 14 -3.80 -6.35 3.61
CA LEU A 14 -4.61 -7.28 2.84
C LEU A 14 -6.06 -6.77 2.70
N ALA A 15 -6.68 -6.36 3.80
CA ALA A 15 -8.03 -5.78 3.75
C ALA A 15 -8.09 -4.54 2.84
N TYR A 16 -7.08 -3.67 2.90
CA TYR A 16 -7.02 -2.46 2.09
C TYR A 16 -6.77 -2.75 0.60
N ILE A 17 -5.93 -3.73 0.26
CA ILE A 17 -5.68 -4.15 -1.13
C ILE A 17 -6.94 -4.78 -1.74
N TRP A 18 -7.65 -5.65 -1.00
CA TRP A 18 -8.73 -6.45 -1.56
C TRP A 18 -10.10 -5.77 -1.52
N ASN A 19 -10.40 -4.95 -0.52
CA ASN A 19 -11.74 -4.36 -0.32
C ASN A 19 -11.90 -2.94 -0.87
N VAL A 20 -10.81 -2.22 -1.14
CA VAL A 20 -10.87 -0.84 -1.66
C VAL A 20 -10.76 -0.84 -3.19
N LYS A 21 -11.46 0.09 -3.84
CA LYS A 21 -11.45 0.26 -5.31
C LYS A 21 -10.03 0.30 -5.88
N ASP A 22 -9.86 -0.31 -7.04
CA ASP A 22 -8.57 -0.44 -7.72
C ASP A 22 -8.35 0.63 -8.81
N LEU A 23 -9.39 1.37 -9.17
CA LEU A 23 -9.31 2.51 -10.08
C LEU A 23 -9.69 3.78 -9.34
N PHE A 24 -8.79 4.74 -9.38
CA PHE A 24 -8.97 6.04 -8.75
C PHE A 24 -9.37 7.08 -9.78
N GLY A 25 -10.50 7.77 -9.52
CA GLY A 25 -10.83 9.02 -10.19
C GLY A 25 -10.08 10.20 -9.57
N LYS A 26 -10.26 11.42 -10.11
CA LYS A 26 -9.59 12.63 -9.64
C LYS A 26 -9.74 12.87 -8.13
N LYS A 27 -10.95 12.64 -7.59
CA LYS A 27 -11.22 12.80 -6.14
C LYS A 27 -10.46 11.78 -5.30
N GLN A 28 -10.36 10.53 -5.74
CA GLN A 28 -9.63 9.48 -5.03
C GLN A 28 -8.12 9.72 -5.05
N TRP A 29 -7.57 10.24 -6.16
CA TRP A 29 -6.17 10.64 -6.22
C TRP A 29 -5.85 11.78 -5.26
N PHE A 30 -6.71 12.79 -5.18
CA PHE A 30 -6.58 13.85 -4.20
C PHE A 30 -6.64 13.31 -2.76
N LEU A 31 -7.59 12.40 -2.49
CA LEU A 31 -7.70 11.76 -1.18
C LEU A 31 -6.48 10.89 -0.85
N ALA A 32 -5.92 10.18 -1.83
CA ALA A 32 -4.69 9.41 -1.66
C ALA A 32 -3.49 10.31 -1.30
N GLY A 33 -3.39 11.48 -1.94
CA GLY A 33 -2.39 12.50 -1.58
C GLY A 33 -2.58 13.04 -0.16
N LEU A 34 -3.82 13.33 0.24
CA LEU A 34 -4.15 13.75 1.60
C LEU A 34 -3.80 12.66 2.63
N MET A 35 -4.13 11.40 2.33
CA MET A 35 -3.76 10.25 3.17
C MET A 35 -2.24 10.10 3.30
N PHE A 36 -1.47 10.37 2.25
CA PHE A 36 -0.02 10.37 2.34
C PHE A 36 0.49 11.41 3.33
N VAL A 37 -0.01 12.65 3.24
CA VAL A 37 0.35 13.71 4.21
C VAL A 37 -0.04 13.30 5.63
N LEU A 38 -1.22 12.71 5.81
CA LEU A 38 -1.67 12.23 7.12
C LEU A 38 -0.77 11.12 7.66
N VAL A 39 -0.30 10.20 6.81
CA VAL A 39 0.70 9.18 7.19
C VAL A 39 1.99 9.86 7.67
N LEU A 40 2.50 10.86 6.96
CA LEU A 40 3.72 11.58 7.37
C LEU A 40 3.53 12.28 8.72
N VAL A 41 2.42 12.96 8.94
CA VAL A 41 2.10 13.60 10.22
C VAL A 41 2.01 12.57 11.35
N THR A 42 1.32 11.46 11.11
CA THR A 42 1.18 10.37 12.09
C THR A 42 2.55 9.79 12.48
N THR A 43 3.45 9.59 11.50
CA THR A 43 4.81 9.08 11.79
C THR A 43 5.61 10.04 12.65
N VAL A 44 5.50 11.34 12.44
CA VAL A 44 6.15 12.37 13.28
C VAL A 44 5.59 12.34 14.70
N ILE A 45 4.26 12.27 14.85
CA ILE A 45 3.61 12.20 16.18
C ILE A 45 4.06 10.95 16.92
N ILE A 46 4.08 9.77 16.29
CA ILE A 46 4.54 8.52 16.89
C ILE A 46 6.01 8.63 17.33
N GLY A 47 6.86 9.20 16.47
CA GLY A 47 8.27 9.42 16.82
C GLY A 47 8.45 10.30 18.05
N PHE A 48 7.68 11.39 18.12
CA PHE A 48 7.69 12.31 19.27
C PHE A 48 7.18 11.63 20.55
N THR A 49 6.05 10.93 20.50
CA THR A 49 5.45 10.27 21.68
C THR A 49 6.35 9.15 22.19
N LEU A 50 6.94 8.33 21.34
CA LEU A 50 7.87 7.28 21.74
C LEU A 50 9.14 7.85 22.39
N LYS A 51 9.71 8.92 21.80
CA LYS A 51 10.87 9.59 22.38
C LYS A 51 10.54 10.24 23.73
N TRP A 52 9.39 10.89 23.86
CA TRP A 52 8.94 11.48 25.10
C TRP A 52 8.79 10.44 26.21
N ASN A 53 8.11 9.31 25.92
CA ASN A 53 7.94 8.23 26.89
C ASN A 53 9.27 7.61 27.32
N ALA A 54 10.25 7.49 26.41
CA ALA A 54 11.59 7.00 26.76
C ALA A 54 12.34 7.95 27.68
N LEU A 55 12.21 9.26 27.51
CA LEU A 55 12.93 10.28 28.27
C LEU A 55 12.24 10.59 29.61
N SER A 56 10.90 10.69 29.63
CA SER A 56 10.15 11.15 30.80
C SER A 56 9.72 10.02 31.73
N MET A 57 9.35 8.85 31.17
CA MET A 57 8.80 7.73 31.95
C MET A 57 9.78 6.56 32.07
N SER A 58 10.92 6.59 31.41
CA SER A 58 11.94 5.52 31.45
C SER A 58 11.38 4.11 31.15
N LEU A 59 10.23 4.02 30.45
CA LEU A 59 9.55 2.75 30.17
C LEU A 59 10.39 1.83 29.26
N PHE A 60 11.23 2.42 28.43
CA PHE A 60 12.15 1.70 27.53
C PHE A 60 13.31 2.62 27.13
N SER A 61 14.37 2.03 26.57
CA SER A 61 15.54 2.81 26.17
C SER A 61 15.24 3.73 24.97
N VAL A 62 15.98 4.82 24.85
CA VAL A 62 15.89 5.74 23.69
C VAL A 62 16.21 5.01 22.38
N ALA A 63 17.12 4.03 22.40
CA ALA A 63 17.42 3.18 21.25
C ALA A 63 16.20 2.36 20.81
N THR A 64 15.50 1.77 21.76
CA THR A 64 14.24 1.01 21.54
C THR A 64 13.15 1.93 20.97
N ALA A 65 13.00 3.16 21.51
CA ALA A 65 12.05 4.16 21.02
C ALA A 65 12.31 4.48 19.55
N LYS A 66 13.58 4.73 19.19
CA LYS A 66 14.00 5.00 17.81
C LYS A 66 13.68 3.84 16.88
N GLN A 67 13.99 2.61 17.30
CA GLN A 67 13.71 1.40 16.52
C GLN A 67 12.22 1.25 16.23
N TYR A 68 11.37 1.33 17.23
CA TYR A 68 9.91 1.23 17.03
C TYR A 68 9.34 2.38 16.21
N SER A 69 9.86 3.60 16.38
CA SER A 69 9.46 4.74 15.54
C SER A 69 9.71 4.46 14.06
N ILE A 70 10.88 3.91 13.71
CA ILE A 70 11.20 3.54 12.33
C ILE A 70 10.27 2.42 11.83
N ILE A 71 10.06 1.37 12.64
CA ILE A 71 9.20 0.23 12.26
C ILE A 71 7.78 0.71 11.97
N PHE A 72 7.17 1.51 12.86
CA PHE A 72 5.82 2.04 12.65
C PHE A 72 5.75 2.96 11.42
N SER A 73 6.71 3.89 11.28
CA SER A 73 6.76 4.80 10.14
C SER A 73 6.82 4.05 8.81
N MET A 74 7.72 3.08 8.70
CA MET A 74 7.85 2.24 7.51
C MET A 74 6.60 1.39 7.28
N SER A 75 5.97 0.87 8.33
CA SER A 75 4.75 0.07 8.21
C SER A 75 3.60 0.90 7.63
N PHE A 76 3.36 2.12 8.10
CA PHE A 76 2.32 2.99 7.55
C PHE A 76 2.60 3.38 6.09
N LEU A 77 3.84 3.69 5.76
CA LEU A 77 4.24 3.98 4.37
C LEU A 77 4.05 2.76 3.46
N CYS A 78 4.38 1.54 3.94
CA CYS A 78 4.15 0.31 3.20
C CYS A 78 2.66 0.06 2.94
N VAL A 79 1.78 0.21 3.94
CA VAL A 79 0.32 0.05 3.77
C VAL A 79 -0.19 0.97 2.67
N TRP A 80 0.17 2.26 2.72
CA TRP A 80 -0.23 3.24 1.72
C TRP A 80 0.38 2.93 0.34
N GLY A 81 1.69 2.68 0.29
CA GLY A 81 2.44 2.45 -0.95
C GLY A 81 2.00 1.19 -1.71
N LEU A 82 1.76 0.08 -1.01
CA LEU A 82 1.29 -1.16 -1.62
C LEU A 82 -0.09 -0.98 -2.29
N LYS A 83 -1.00 -0.24 -1.66
CA LYS A 83 -2.30 0.07 -2.29
C LYS A 83 -2.14 0.96 -3.50
N VAL A 84 -1.35 2.01 -3.41
CA VAL A 84 -1.07 2.89 -4.55
C VAL A 84 -0.44 2.12 -5.70
N THR A 85 0.44 1.16 -5.43
CA THR A 85 1.03 0.29 -6.46
C THR A 85 -0.04 -0.49 -7.21
N VAL A 86 -1.00 -1.12 -6.51
CA VAL A 86 -2.13 -1.82 -7.17
C VAL A 86 -2.93 -0.86 -8.04
N VAL A 87 -3.26 0.33 -7.52
CA VAL A 87 -4.02 1.34 -8.27
C VAL A 87 -3.27 1.82 -9.51
N LEU A 88 -1.96 2.04 -9.41
CA LEU A 88 -1.12 2.41 -10.55
C LEU A 88 -1.11 1.33 -11.62
N LEU A 89 -0.91 0.06 -11.24
CA LEU A 89 -0.96 -1.07 -12.18
C LEU A 89 -2.30 -1.13 -12.90
N CYS A 90 -3.42 -0.98 -12.19
CA CYS A 90 -4.75 -0.95 -12.78
C CYS A 90 -4.94 0.26 -13.70
N THR A 91 -4.45 1.44 -13.32
CA THR A 91 -4.56 2.67 -14.13
C THR A 91 -3.76 2.55 -15.43
N ILE A 92 -2.54 2.02 -15.37
CA ILE A 92 -1.70 1.77 -16.55
C ILE A 92 -2.41 0.78 -17.49
N PHE A 93 -2.91 -0.33 -16.95
CA PHE A 93 -3.62 -1.34 -17.75
C PHE A 93 -4.82 -0.75 -18.47
N HIS A 94 -5.67 0.03 -17.79
CA HIS A 94 -6.81 0.70 -18.40
C HIS A 94 -6.38 1.77 -19.40
N GLY A 95 -5.29 2.49 -19.13
CA GLY A 95 -4.73 3.48 -20.04
C GLY A 95 -4.26 2.86 -21.36
N VAL A 96 -3.58 1.72 -21.29
CA VAL A 96 -3.14 0.98 -22.48
C VAL A 96 -4.33 0.54 -23.34
N ILE A 97 -5.37 -0.04 -22.70
CA ILE A 97 -6.60 -0.43 -23.42
C ILE A 97 -7.27 0.79 -24.05
N GLY A 98 -7.36 1.91 -23.35
CA GLY A 98 -7.92 3.14 -23.86
C GLY A 98 -7.15 3.70 -25.05
N ALA A 99 -5.82 3.60 -25.03
CA ALA A 99 -4.97 3.99 -26.15
C ALA A 99 -5.22 3.11 -27.38
N HIS A 100 -5.32 1.80 -27.23
CA HIS A 100 -5.66 0.90 -28.33
C HIS A 100 -7.04 1.22 -28.92
N LYS A 101 -8.03 1.54 -28.11
CA LYS A 101 -9.35 1.96 -28.59
C LYS A 101 -9.28 3.21 -29.46
N LYS A 102 -8.43 4.18 -29.09
CA LYS A 102 -8.32 5.47 -29.76
C LYS A 102 -7.49 5.42 -31.05
N TYR A 103 -6.37 4.68 -31.03
CA TYR A 103 -5.35 4.72 -32.10
C TYR A 103 -5.28 3.46 -32.94
N ASN A 104 -5.92 2.36 -32.55
CA ASN A 104 -5.88 1.08 -33.23
C ASN A 104 -7.27 0.42 -33.21
N ALA A 105 -8.26 1.14 -33.76
CA ALA A 105 -9.67 0.72 -33.70
C ALA A 105 -9.89 -0.61 -34.46
N GLU A 106 -9.15 -0.88 -35.51
CA GLU A 106 -9.28 -2.09 -36.34
C GLU A 106 -8.96 -3.38 -35.59
N ASN A 107 -7.96 -3.33 -34.68
CA ASN A 107 -7.59 -4.48 -33.85
C ASN A 107 -8.25 -4.44 -32.44
N TYR A 108 -8.98 -3.35 -32.14
CA TYR A 108 -9.55 -3.15 -30.79
C TYR A 108 -10.54 -4.24 -30.39
N GLU A 109 -11.37 -4.75 -31.31
CA GLU A 109 -12.32 -5.82 -31.02
C GLU A 109 -11.63 -7.09 -30.51
N LYS A 110 -10.54 -7.50 -31.18
CA LYS A 110 -9.72 -8.66 -30.75
C LYS A 110 -9.09 -8.42 -29.38
N ILE A 111 -8.48 -7.24 -29.19
CA ILE A 111 -7.85 -6.86 -27.92
C ILE A 111 -8.87 -6.75 -26.80
N SER A 112 -10.05 -6.17 -27.05
CA SER A 112 -11.09 -6.01 -26.04
C SER A 112 -11.69 -7.34 -25.60
N SER A 113 -11.87 -8.30 -26.51
CA SER A 113 -12.36 -9.64 -26.18
C SER A 113 -11.38 -10.38 -25.27
N ILE A 114 -10.09 -10.37 -25.60
CA ILE A 114 -9.02 -10.98 -24.78
C ILE A 114 -8.95 -10.29 -23.41
N THR A 115 -8.99 -8.97 -23.41
CA THR A 115 -8.87 -8.18 -22.15
C THR A 115 -10.05 -8.40 -21.21
N ARG A 116 -11.26 -8.59 -21.75
CA ARG A 116 -12.46 -8.89 -20.94
C ARG A 116 -12.32 -10.23 -20.21
N VAL A 117 -11.68 -11.22 -20.84
CA VAL A 117 -11.48 -12.56 -20.26
C VAL A 117 -10.26 -12.56 -19.30
N VAL A 118 -9.14 -11.99 -19.74
CA VAL A 118 -7.85 -12.07 -19.02
C VAL A 118 -7.70 -10.97 -17.97
N GLY A 119 -8.34 -9.82 -18.16
CA GLY A 119 -8.19 -8.65 -17.28
C GLY A 119 -8.48 -8.92 -15.80
N PRO A 120 -9.61 -9.57 -15.44
CA PRO A 120 -9.90 -9.91 -14.04
C PRO A 120 -8.85 -10.86 -13.44
N GLY A 121 -8.35 -11.83 -14.22
CA GLY A 121 -7.29 -12.74 -13.78
C GLY A 121 -5.96 -12.00 -13.52
N LEU A 122 -5.57 -11.11 -14.42
CA LEU A 122 -4.36 -10.28 -14.25
C LEU A 122 -4.44 -9.40 -12.98
N LEU A 123 -5.61 -8.83 -12.70
CA LEU A 123 -5.82 -8.04 -11.50
C LEU A 123 -5.65 -8.89 -10.23
N ILE A 124 -6.21 -10.10 -10.20
CA ILE A 124 -6.05 -11.04 -9.08
C ILE A 124 -4.59 -11.39 -8.89
N VAL A 125 -3.87 -11.73 -9.96
CA VAL A 125 -2.43 -12.02 -9.91
C VAL A 125 -1.65 -10.82 -9.38
N ALA A 126 -1.90 -9.61 -9.89
CA ALA A 126 -1.23 -8.40 -9.42
C ALA A 126 -1.47 -8.16 -7.93
N LYS A 127 -2.72 -8.26 -7.46
CA LYS A 127 -3.04 -8.15 -6.03
C LYS A 127 -2.35 -9.22 -5.19
N SER A 128 -2.31 -10.46 -5.67
CA SER A 128 -1.65 -11.57 -4.96
C SER A 128 -0.15 -11.33 -4.81
N VAL A 129 0.52 -10.90 -5.89
CA VAL A 129 1.97 -10.58 -5.87
C VAL A 129 2.26 -9.42 -4.91
N VAL A 130 1.46 -8.34 -4.99
CA VAL A 130 1.63 -7.19 -4.08
C VAL A 130 1.32 -7.57 -2.63
N SER A 131 0.33 -8.44 -2.39
CA SER A 131 0.02 -8.96 -1.06
C SER A 131 1.16 -9.78 -0.49
N LEU A 132 1.76 -10.67 -1.29
CA LEU A 132 2.92 -11.46 -0.90
C LEU A 132 4.13 -10.57 -0.58
N ALA A 133 4.40 -9.56 -1.43
CA ALA A 133 5.44 -8.57 -1.16
C ALA A 133 5.20 -7.85 0.17
N GLY A 134 3.96 -7.48 0.47
CA GLY A 134 3.58 -6.88 1.74
C GLY A 134 3.88 -7.77 2.94
N VAL A 135 3.51 -9.06 2.88
CA VAL A 135 3.83 -10.03 3.94
C VAL A 135 5.33 -10.13 4.17
N LEU A 136 6.13 -10.23 3.11
CA LEU A 136 7.60 -10.29 3.23
C LEU A 136 8.20 -9.01 3.82
N MET A 137 7.71 -7.84 3.39
CA MET A 137 8.17 -6.54 3.91
C MET A 137 7.86 -6.39 5.40
N PHE A 138 6.63 -6.68 5.84
CA PHE A 138 6.28 -6.59 7.26
C PHE A 138 7.02 -7.63 8.10
N SER A 139 7.20 -8.84 7.61
CA SER A 139 8.02 -9.85 8.29
C SER A 139 9.46 -9.37 8.49
N GLY A 140 10.06 -8.75 7.46
CA GLY A 140 11.40 -8.17 7.54
C GLY A 140 11.51 -6.97 8.48
N LEU A 141 10.46 -6.14 8.59
CA LEU A 141 10.44 -4.98 9.49
C LEU A 141 10.23 -5.32 10.96
N TRP A 142 9.34 -6.28 11.24
CA TRP A 142 8.89 -6.57 12.61
C TRP A 142 9.62 -7.73 13.27
N LEU A 143 10.08 -8.72 12.50
CA LEU A 143 10.64 -9.96 13.06
C LEU A 143 12.17 -9.97 13.14
N LYS A 144 12.83 -8.96 12.58
CA LYS A 144 14.27 -8.69 12.79
C LYS A 144 14.49 -7.79 14.03
#